data_1ebddf35aee7dacd002769d7c14e8fdc
#
_entry.id   1ebddf35aee7dacd002769d7c14e8fdc
#
_cell.length_a   1.000
_cell.length_b   1.000
_cell.length_c   1.000
_cell.angle_alpha   90.00
_cell.angle_beta   90.00
_cell.angle_gamma   90.00
#
_symmetry.space_group_name_H-M   'P 1'
#
loop_
_entity.id
_entity.type
_entity.pdbx_description
1 polymer ?
#
loop_
_entity_poly.entity_id
_entity_poly.type
_entity_poly.pdbx_seq_one_letter_code
_entity_poly.pdbx_strand_id
1 'polypeptide(L)'
;KLRSPRTINGYYLDLRGFFRYMMMVWNLAQPDTPPEEIDLTHITKRQISTITKRDIINYLDYARSNDNGAKARARKLSALRGFFGYLCHQINELSENPTDNINLGSPKKSLPKYLSASESIRLLKNIQSDFYERDYCIIVFFLNCGMRLAELITINLGDFKDDTIKITGKGNKERLVYLNTACQAALEHYLPARAALNNLRDKEALFVSKKTGRRLTARRVEQIVANC
;
A
#
# COMPACT_ATOMS: atom_id res chain seq x y z
N LYS A 1 15.21 -1.41 -12.25
CA LYS A 1 14.13 -2.26 -11.64
C LYS A 1 12.80 -1.57 -11.81
N LEU A 2 11.86 -2.21 -12.50
CA LEU A 2 10.50 -1.70 -12.65
C LEU A 2 9.82 -1.61 -11.27
N ARG A 3 9.23 -0.45 -10.97
CA ARG A 3 8.45 -0.24 -9.74
C ARG A 3 7.05 -0.82 -9.90
N SER A 4 6.41 -1.20 -8.81
CA SER A 4 5.02 -1.68 -8.86
C SER A 4 4.07 -0.57 -9.35
N PRO A 5 2.94 -0.91 -10.02
CA PRO A 5 1.94 0.08 -10.46
C PRO A 5 1.47 1.00 -9.34
N ARG A 6 1.28 0.47 -8.13
CA ARG A 6 0.90 1.26 -6.96
C ARG A 6 1.98 2.28 -6.56
N THR A 7 3.26 1.91 -6.68
CA THR A 7 4.39 2.82 -6.40
C THR A 7 4.47 3.92 -7.44
N ILE A 8 4.29 3.56 -8.73
CA ILE A 8 4.28 4.51 -9.84
C ILE A 8 3.15 5.53 -9.64
N ASN A 9 1.93 5.06 -9.37
CA ASN A 9 0.79 5.94 -9.13
C ASN A 9 1.00 6.84 -7.91
N GLY A 10 1.56 6.31 -6.81
CA GLY A 10 1.88 7.12 -5.63
C GLY A 10 2.88 8.23 -5.93
N TYR A 11 3.93 7.95 -6.71
CA TYR A 11 4.92 8.94 -7.11
C TYR A 11 4.35 9.95 -8.11
N TYR A 12 3.51 9.51 -9.04
CA TYR A 12 2.79 10.38 -9.95
C TYR A 12 1.95 11.43 -9.19
N LEU A 13 1.18 10.98 -8.19
CA LEU A 13 0.38 11.88 -7.36
C LEU A 13 1.25 12.85 -6.55
N ASP A 14 2.40 12.41 -6.04
CA ASP A 14 3.33 13.28 -5.31
C ASP A 14 3.96 14.34 -6.22
N LEU A 15 4.40 13.95 -7.41
CA LEU A 15 4.95 14.87 -8.42
C LEU A 15 3.89 15.85 -8.91
N ARG A 16 2.67 15.37 -9.17
CA ARG A 16 1.56 16.24 -9.55
C ARG A 16 1.28 17.30 -8.49
N GLY A 17 1.27 16.91 -7.21
CA GLY A 17 1.10 17.85 -6.11
C GLY A 17 2.23 18.89 -6.02
N PHE A 18 3.47 18.49 -6.27
CA PHE A 18 4.61 19.41 -6.32
C PHE A 18 4.51 20.40 -7.48
N PHE A 19 4.22 19.93 -8.68
CA PHE A 19 4.14 20.82 -9.84
C PHE A 19 2.95 21.78 -9.77
N ARG A 20 1.84 21.38 -9.14
CA ARG A 20 0.73 22.29 -8.84
C ARG A 20 1.14 23.42 -7.89
N TYR A 21 1.89 23.09 -6.85
CA TYR A 21 2.50 24.07 -5.98
C TYR A 21 3.44 25.01 -6.76
N MET A 22 4.28 24.48 -7.65
CA MET A 22 5.17 25.31 -8.47
C MET A 22 4.40 26.22 -9.42
N MET A 23 3.27 25.80 -10.00
CA MET A 23 2.40 26.66 -10.80
C MET A 23 1.90 27.87 -10.02
N MET A 24 1.57 27.70 -8.74
CA MET A 24 1.22 28.84 -7.86
C MET A 24 2.43 29.73 -7.61
N VAL A 25 3.60 29.17 -7.31
CA VAL A 25 4.85 29.93 -7.08
C VAL A 25 5.27 30.74 -8.32
N TRP A 26 5.10 30.16 -9.50
CA TRP A 26 5.40 30.84 -10.76
C TRP A 26 4.31 31.85 -11.20
N ASN A 27 3.23 32.01 -10.44
CA ASN A 27 2.05 32.81 -10.80
C ASN A 27 1.43 32.40 -12.15
N LEU A 28 1.44 31.11 -12.46
CA LEU A 28 0.86 30.54 -13.67
C LEU A 28 -0.49 29.84 -13.41
N ALA A 29 -0.84 29.63 -12.16
CA ALA A 29 -2.20 29.19 -11.78
C ALA A 29 -3.13 30.40 -11.82
N GLN A 30 -4.37 30.19 -12.32
CA GLN A 30 -5.39 31.25 -12.23
C GLN A 30 -5.73 31.53 -10.76
N PRO A 31 -5.99 32.80 -10.40
CA PRO A 31 -6.47 33.13 -9.06
C PRO A 31 -7.68 32.27 -8.68
N ASP A 32 -7.76 31.89 -7.44
CA ASP A 32 -8.87 31.10 -6.86
C ASP A 32 -9.08 29.69 -7.43
N THR A 33 -8.18 29.19 -8.31
CA THR A 33 -8.24 27.80 -8.76
C THR A 33 -7.88 26.86 -7.62
N PRO A 34 -8.73 25.89 -7.26
CA PRO A 34 -8.39 24.86 -6.28
C PRO A 34 -7.12 24.11 -6.70
N PRO A 35 -6.18 23.83 -5.76
CA PRO A 35 -4.91 23.17 -6.09
C PRO A 35 -5.08 21.86 -6.89
N GLU A 36 -6.17 21.12 -6.68
CA GLU A 36 -6.47 19.88 -7.40
C GLU A 36 -6.87 20.08 -8.86
N GLU A 37 -7.29 21.29 -9.26
CA GLU A 37 -7.75 21.61 -10.61
C GLU A 37 -6.70 22.33 -11.45
N ILE A 38 -5.56 22.73 -10.86
CA ILE A 38 -4.48 23.40 -11.58
C ILE A 38 -3.98 22.51 -12.73
N ASP A 39 -4.04 23.04 -13.95
CA ASP A 39 -3.53 22.39 -15.16
C ASP A 39 -1.99 22.39 -15.19
N LEU A 40 -1.40 21.26 -15.54
CA LEU A 40 0.06 21.07 -15.60
C LEU A 40 0.56 20.87 -17.02
N THR A 41 -0.31 20.94 -18.03
CA THR A 41 0.04 20.62 -19.43
C THR A 41 1.01 21.62 -20.04
N HIS A 42 1.09 22.81 -19.49
CA HIS A 42 1.92 23.93 -19.99
C HIS A 42 3.29 24.04 -19.32
N ILE A 43 3.67 23.11 -18.45
CA ILE A 43 4.98 23.15 -17.80
C ILE A 43 6.08 22.81 -18.82
N THR A 44 7.02 23.72 -18.97
CA THR A 44 8.14 23.61 -19.90
C THR A 44 9.40 23.07 -19.22
N LYS A 45 10.33 22.52 -20.01
CA LYS A 45 11.65 22.12 -19.52
C LYS A 45 12.41 23.31 -18.89
N ARG A 46 12.28 24.50 -19.47
CA ARG A 46 12.89 25.73 -18.93
C ARG A 46 12.41 26.03 -17.52
N GLN A 47 11.12 25.89 -17.23
CA GLN A 47 10.57 26.08 -15.88
C GLN A 47 11.10 25.03 -14.92
N ILE A 48 11.17 23.76 -15.34
CA ILE A 48 11.73 22.69 -14.51
C ILE A 48 13.20 22.97 -14.16
N SER A 49 13.99 23.54 -15.08
CA SER A 49 15.40 23.87 -14.84
C SER A 49 15.59 25.06 -13.87
N THR A 50 14.57 25.87 -13.60
CA THR A 50 14.64 26.95 -12.61
C THR A 50 14.37 26.49 -11.18
N ILE A 51 13.91 25.26 -11.00
CA ILE A 51 13.57 24.72 -9.68
C ILE A 51 14.85 24.58 -8.84
N THR A 52 14.82 25.21 -7.66
CA THR A 52 15.94 25.22 -6.74
C THR A 52 15.68 24.28 -5.53
N LYS A 53 16.73 24.02 -4.77
CA LYS A 53 16.65 23.35 -3.49
C LYS A 53 15.66 24.07 -2.53
N ARG A 54 15.64 25.41 -2.58
CA ARG A 54 14.76 26.22 -1.73
C ARG A 54 13.28 25.99 -2.07
N ASP A 55 12.94 25.86 -3.34
CA ASP A 55 11.57 25.58 -3.78
C ASP A 55 11.07 24.23 -3.26
N ILE A 56 11.96 23.23 -3.25
CA ILE A 56 11.62 21.92 -2.70
C ILE A 56 11.41 21.98 -1.19
N ILE A 57 12.26 22.70 -0.46
CA ILE A 57 12.09 22.90 0.99
C ILE A 57 10.78 23.63 1.27
N ASN A 58 10.51 24.72 0.58
CA ASN A 58 9.27 25.49 0.72
C ASN A 58 8.03 24.62 0.42
N TYR A 59 8.08 23.75 -0.60
CA TYR A 59 7.02 22.79 -0.86
C TYR A 59 6.80 21.81 0.29
N LEU A 60 7.85 21.32 0.90
CA LEU A 60 7.75 20.37 2.02
C LEU A 60 7.19 21.04 3.27
N ASP A 61 7.46 22.34 3.46
CA ASP A 61 6.86 23.16 4.52
C ASP A 61 5.39 23.49 4.20
N TYR A 62 5.06 23.84 2.96
CA TYR A 62 3.69 23.97 2.49
C TYR A 62 2.89 22.67 2.69
N ALA A 63 3.48 21.53 2.36
CA ALA A 63 2.85 20.22 2.62
C ALA A 63 2.63 19.99 4.13
N ARG A 64 3.55 20.48 4.99
CA ARG A 64 3.39 20.42 6.45
C ARG A 64 2.20 21.25 6.92
N SER A 65 2.04 22.46 6.40
CA SER A 65 0.93 23.36 6.73
C SER A 65 -0.43 22.80 6.28
N ASN A 66 -0.43 21.89 5.29
CA ASN A 66 -1.61 21.15 4.82
C ASN A 66 -1.69 19.73 5.41
N ASP A 67 -1.40 19.58 6.70
CA ASP A 67 -1.55 18.36 7.51
C ASP A 67 -0.81 17.11 6.99
N ASN A 68 0.19 17.29 6.12
CA ASN A 68 1.02 16.17 5.70
C ASN A 68 2.05 15.79 6.78
N GLY A 69 1.81 14.68 7.46
CA GLY A 69 2.72 14.15 8.47
C GLY A 69 4.12 13.82 7.92
N ALA A 70 5.08 13.57 8.83
CA ALA A 70 6.48 13.33 8.48
C ALA A 70 6.69 12.20 7.46
N LYS A 71 5.90 11.09 7.56
CA LYS A 71 5.97 9.97 6.61
C LYS A 71 5.53 10.38 5.20
N ALA A 72 4.47 11.18 5.07
CA ALA A 72 3.99 11.68 3.79
C ALA A 72 5.01 12.60 3.14
N ARG A 73 5.60 13.53 3.89
CA ARG A 73 6.65 14.43 3.39
C ARG A 73 7.92 13.69 2.96
N ALA A 74 8.33 12.66 3.72
CA ALA A 74 9.46 11.81 3.33
C ALA A 74 9.18 11.05 2.02
N ARG A 75 7.94 10.58 1.79
CA ARG A 75 7.55 9.94 0.53
C ARG A 75 7.54 10.93 -0.63
N LYS A 76 7.02 12.14 -0.43
CA LYS A 76 7.05 13.24 -1.41
C LYS A 76 8.49 13.58 -1.82
N LEU A 77 9.39 13.74 -0.86
CA LEU A 77 10.81 13.97 -1.15
C LEU A 77 11.44 12.79 -1.91
N SER A 78 11.06 11.54 -1.59
CA SER A 78 11.54 10.36 -2.32
C SER A 78 11.07 10.34 -3.79
N ALA A 79 9.85 10.81 -4.06
CA ALA A 79 9.35 10.95 -5.43
C ALA A 79 10.13 12.02 -6.21
N LEU A 80 10.35 13.18 -5.58
CA LEU A 80 11.15 14.27 -6.15
C LEU A 80 12.60 13.83 -6.43
N ARG A 81 13.25 13.14 -5.49
CA ARG A 81 14.59 12.56 -5.70
C ARG A 81 14.63 11.62 -6.89
N GLY A 82 13.63 10.77 -7.03
CA GLY A 82 13.54 9.87 -8.19
C GLY A 82 13.40 10.62 -9.51
N PHE A 83 12.58 11.66 -9.53
CA PHE A 83 12.34 12.48 -10.72
C PHE A 83 13.56 13.31 -11.10
N PHE A 84 14.09 14.14 -10.22
CA PHE A 84 15.23 14.99 -10.50
C PHE A 84 16.51 14.17 -10.72
N GLY A 85 16.69 13.07 -9.99
CA GLY A 85 17.80 12.14 -10.25
C GLY A 85 17.74 11.50 -11.63
N TYR A 86 16.54 11.22 -12.15
CA TYR A 86 16.37 10.76 -13.53
C TYR A 86 16.78 11.86 -14.54
N LEU A 87 16.31 13.09 -14.34
CA LEU A 87 16.65 14.21 -15.22
C LEU A 87 18.15 14.51 -15.24
N CYS A 88 18.84 14.41 -14.10
CA CYS A 88 20.29 14.68 -14.04
C CYS A 88 21.14 13.53 -14.54
N HIS A 89 20.83 12.28 -14.12
CA HIS A 89 21.78 11.17 -14.29
C HIS A 89 21.42 10.19 -15.39
N GLN A 90 20.20 10.20 -15.90
CA GLN A 90 19.79 9.29 -16.99
C GLN A 90 19.65 9.99 -18.33
N ILE A 91 19.12 11.19 -18.35
CA ILE A 91 18.87 11.93 -19.61
C ILE A 91 19.67 13.24 -19.71
N ASN A 92 20.44 13.60 -18.69
CA ASN A 92 21.33 14.78 -18.66
C ASN A 92 20.63 16.11 -19.04
N GLU A 93 19.37 16.27 -18.64
CA GLU A 93 18.58 17.49 -18.89
C GLU A 93 18.84 18.59 -17.83
N LEU A 94 19.38 18.22 -16.69
CA LEU A 94 19.76 19.14 -15.62
C LEU A 94 21.22 18.88 -15.19
N SER A 95 21.96 19.96 -14.94
CA SER A 95 23.35 19.88 -14.44
C SER A 95 23.45 19.53 -12.96
N GLU A 96 22.46 19.95 -12.16
CA GLU A 96 22.44 19.76 -10.71
C GLU A 96 21.08 19.22 -10.26
N ASN A 97 21.11 18.38 -9.23
CA ASN A 97 19.90 17.81 -8.66
C ASN A 97 19.43 18.69 -7.47
N PRO A 98 18.31 19.41 -7.59
CA PRO A 98 17.85 20.30 -6.53
C PRO A 98 17.42 19.58 -5.25
N THR A 99 17.33 18.25 -5.26
CA THR A 99 17.00 17.45 -4.07
C THR A 99 18.21 17.03 -3.26
N ASP A 100 19.43 17.29 -3.72
CA ASP A 100 20.64 16.85 -3.07
C ASP A 100 20.82 17.52 -1.69
N ASN A 101 21.28 16.73 -0.75
CA ASN A 101 21.51 17.17 0.64
C ASN A 101 20.26 17.73 1.36
N ILE A 102 19.04 17.45 0.90
CA ILE A 102 17.83 17.73 1.68
C ILE A 102 17.63 16.59 2.67
N ASN A 103 17.65 16.88 3.96
CA ASN A 103 17.40 15.93 5.01
C ASN A 103 16.21 16.37 5.87
N LEU A 104 15.14 15.59 5.89
CA LEU A 104 13.94 15.87 6.70
C LEU A 104 14.04 15.28 8.13
N GLY A 105 15.17 14.69 8.47
CA GLY A 105 15.26 13.84 9.65
C GLY A 105 14.49 12.52 9.47
N SER A 106 14.87 11.52 10.23
CA SER A 106 14.13 10.26 10.23
C SER A 106 12.84 10.42 11.06
N PRO A 107 11.68 10.04 10.54
CA PRO A 107 10.47 9.95 11.37
C PRO A 107 10.76 9.08 12.60
N LYS A 108 10.33 9.50 13.77
CA LYS A 108 10.47 8.68 14.99
C LYS A 108 9.89 7.29 14.70
N LYS A 109 10.73 6.27 14.82
CA LYS A 109 10.30 4.88 14.72
C LYS A 109 9.49 4.57 15.99
N SER A 110 8.19 4.40 15.86
CA SER A 110 7.40 3.79 16.94
C SER A 110 7.72 2.29 17.00
N LEU A 111 7.76 1.74 18.20
CA LEU A 111 7.82 0.29 18.37
C LEU A 111 6.61 -0.36 17.68
N PRO A 112 6.80 -1.51 17.05
CA PRO A 112 5.68 -2.27 16.50
C PRO A 112 4.66 -2.58 17.59
N LYS A 113 3.39 -2.32 17.32
CA LYS A 113 2.29 -2.81 18.18
C LYS A 113 1.99 -4.24 17.76
N TYR A 114 2.00 -5.16 18.70
CA TYR A 114 1.66 -6.57 18.51
C TYR A 114 0.60 -6.98 19.52
N LEU A 115 -0.14 -8.01 19.19
CA LEU A 115 -1.11 -8.62 20.10
C LEU A 115 -0.40 -9.65 20.98
N SER A 116 -0.64 -9.62 22.28
CA SER A 116 -0.29 -10.71 23.17
C SER A 116 -1.09 -11.97 22.85
N ALA A 117 -0.68 -13.12 23.38
CA ALA A 117 -1.42 -14.37 23.20
C ALA A 117 -2.87 -14.26 23.74
N SER A 118 -3.05 -13.62 24.90
CA SER A 118 -4.38 -13.41 25.49
C SER A 118 -5.26 -12.49 24.64
N GLU A 119 -4.71 -11.43 24.07
CA GLU A 119 -5.43 -10.53 23.14
C GLU A 119 -5.78 -11.25 21.85
N SER A 120 -4.88 -12.08 21.30
CA SER A 120 -5.13 -12.89 20.11
C SER A 120 -6.28 -13.89 20.32
N ILE A 121 -6.31 -14.57 21.47
CA ILE A 121 -7.40 -15.48 21.83
C ILE A 121 -8.72 -14.71 21.99
N ARG A 122 -8.68 -13.53 22.63
CA ARG A 122 -9.86 -12.67 22.79
C ARG A 122 -10.39 -12.18 21.44
N LEU A 123 -9.51 -11.80 20.52
CA LEU A 123 -9.85 -11.43 19.15
C LEU A 123 -10.62 -12.57 18.46
N LEU A 124 -10.09 -13.80 18.49
CA LEU A 124 -10.71 -14.96 17.86
C LEU A 124 -12.09 -15.29 18.45
N LYS A 125 -12.28 -15.10 19.77
CA LYS A 125 -13.56 -15.35 20.46
C LYS A 125 -14.64 -14.31 20.14
N ASN A 126 -14.25 -13.11 19.73
CA ASN A 126 -15.16 -12.00 19.47
C ASN A 126 -15.55 -11.83 18.00
N ILE A 127 -15.14 -12.74 17.13
CA ILE A 127 -15.49 -12.66 15.69
C ILE A 127 -17.00 -12.79 15.55
N GLN A 128 -17.66 -11.71 15.12
CA GLN A 128 -19.07 -11.69 14.76
C GLN A 128 -19.20 -11.51 13.25
N SER A 129 -19.60 -12.55 12.55
CA SER A 129 -19.63 -12.56 11.09
C SER A 129 -20.75 -13.45 10.55
N ASP A 130 -21.31 -13.04 9.43
CA ASP A 130 -22.25 -13.84 8.63
C ASP A 130 -21.55 -14.98 7.84
N PHE A 131 -20.23 -15.03 7.87
CA PHE A 131 -19.40 -16.09 7.32
C PHE A 131 -18.22 -16.37 8.26
N TYR A 132 -18.57 -16.85 9.44
CA TYR A 132 -17.64 -17.05 10.57
C TYR A 132 -16.44 -17.93 10.22
N GLU A 133 -16.63 -19.05 9.56
CA GLU A 133 -15.59 -20.02 9.22
C GLU A 133 -14.48 -19.37 8.37
N ARG A 134 -14.87 -18.53 7.41
CA ARG A 134 -13.94 -17.76 6.59
C ARG A 134 -13.16 -16.73 7.40
N ASP A 135 -13.87 -15.93 8.17
CA ASP A 135 -13.29 -14.81 8.90
C ASP A 135 -12.38 -15.31 10.02
N TYR A 136 -12.78 -16.39 10.70
CA TYR A 136 -11.94 -17.10 11.65
C TYR A 136 -10.65 -17.62 10.99
N CYS A 137 -10.75 -18.30 9.85
CA CYS A 137 -9.60 -18.81 9.11
C CYS A 137 -8.65 -17.68 8.70
N ILE A 138 -9.17 -16.53 8.23
CA ILE A 138 -8.37 -15.33 7.87
C ILE A 138 -7.56 -14.85 9.08
N ILE A 139 -8.19 -14.69 10.25
CA ILE A 139 -7.53 -14.21 11.47
C ILE A 139 -6.48 -15.22 11.95
N VAL A 140 -6.79 -16.51 11.95
CA VAL A 140 -5.84 -17.57 12.31
C VAL A 140 -4.60 -17.53 11.38
N PHE A 141 -4.78 -17.35 10.09
CA PHE A 141 -3.68 -17.23 9.14
C PHE A 141 -2.81 -16.00 9.38
N PHE A 142 -3.41 -14.85 9.70
CA PHE A 142 -2.63 -13.67 10.08
C PHE A 142 -1.82 -13.86 11.34
N LEU A 143 -2.41 -14.47 12.36
CA LEU A 143 -1.76 -14.68 13.66
C LEU A 143 -0.62 -15.72 13.60
N ASN A 144 -0.75 -16.76 12.79
CA ASN A 144 0.18 -17.89 12.79
C ASN A 144 1.17 -17.89 11.63
N CYS A 145 0.79 -17.39 10.45
CA CYS A 145 1.62 -17.49 9.25
C CYS A 145 2.40 -16.20 8.93
N GLY A 146 2.17 -15.11 9.65
CA GLY A 146 2.83 -13.82 9.41
C GLY A 146 2.64 -13.31 7.98
N MET A 147 1.50 -13.58 7.37
CA MET A 147 1.17 -13.18 6.00
C MET A 147 0.87 -11.68 5.92
N ARG A 148 1.28 -11.05 4.83
CA ARG A 148 0.79 -9.71 4.49
C ARG A 148 -0.61 -9.79 3.90
N LEU A 149 -1.42 -8.75 4.10
CA LEU A 149 -2.76 -8.66 3.51
C LEU A 149 -2.77 -8.96 2.00
N ALA A 150 -1.83 -8.38 1.26
CA ALA A 150 -1.71 -8.60 -0.18
C ALA A 150 -1.38 -10.05 -0.54
N GLU A 151 -0.66 -10.76 0.31
CA GLU A 151 -0.33 -12.18 0.13
C GLU A 151 -1.57 -13.04 0.42
N LEU A 152 -2.26 -12.80 1.52
CA LEU A 152 -3.45 -13.55 1.91
C LEU A 152 -4.55 -13.52 0.84
N ILE A 153 -4.84 -12.35 0.26
CA ILE A 153 -5.90 -12.22 -0.75
C ILE A 153 -5.56 -12.92 -2.07
N THR A 154 -4.30 -13.21 -2.35
CA THR A 154 -3.87 -13.86 -3.61
C THR A 154 -3.79 -15.37 -3.51
N ILE A 155 -3.96 -15.96 -2.34
CA ILE A 155 -3.88 -17.40 -2.13
C ILE A 155 -4.95 -18.12 -2.97
N ASN A 156 -4.52 -19.19 -3.64
CA ASN A 156 -5.36 -20.14 -4.35
C ASN A 156 -5.44 -21.48 -3.64
N LEU A 157 -6.45 -22.28 -3.92
CA LEU A 157 -6.53 -23.66 -3.44
C LEU A 157 -5.35 -24.50 -3.90
N GLY A 158 -4.83 -24.25 -5.12
CA GLY A 158 -3.68 -24.96 -5.67
C GLY A 158 -2.32 -24.57 -5.08
N ASP A 159 -2.25 -23.57 -4.19
CA ASP A 159 -1.01 -23.17 -3.53
C ASP A 159 -0.64 -24.05 -2.32
N PHE A 160 -1.55 -24.93 -1.92
CA PHE A 160 -1.33 -25.88 -0.82
C PHE A 160 -0.64 -27.15 -1.30
N LYS A 161 0.33 -27.58 -0.52
CA LYS A 161 1.00 -28.87 -0.69
C LYS A 161 1.29 -29.46 0.69
N ASP A 162 0.65 -30.58 1.00
CA ASP A 162 0.75 -31.24 2.31
C ASP A 162 0.45 -30.21 3.45
N ASP A 163 1.37 -30.03 4.37
CA ASP A 163 1.29 -29.08 5.49
C ASP A 163 1.86 -27.69 5.17
N THR A 164 2.12 -27.38 3.90
CA THR A 164 2.71 -26.11 3.47
C THR A 164 1.84 -25.35 2.51
N ILE A 165 2.03 -24.03 2.49
CA ILE A 165 1.43 -23.15 1.52
C ILE A 165 2.49 -22.29 0.83
N LYS A 166 2.42 -22.21 -0.49
CA LYS A 166 3.27 -21.33 -1.30
C LYS A 166 2.71 -19.92 -1.30
N ILE A 167 3.51 -18.95 -0.89
CA ILE A 167 3.12 -17.52 -0.86
C ILE A 167 4.03 -16.74 -1.79
N THR A 168 3.43 -15.96 -2.68
CA THR A 168 4.14 -15.04 -3.57
C THR A 168 4.10 -13.63 -3.00
N GLY A 169 5.27 -13.10 -2.62
CA GLY A 169 5.43 -11.79 -2.02
C GLY A 169 5.87 -10.70 -3.00
N LYS A 170 6.28 -9.55 -2.45
CA LYS A 170 6.75 -8.40 -3.24
C LYS A 170 7.91 -8.76 -4.16
N GLY A 171 7.78 -8.41 -5.44
CA GLY A 171 8.80 -8.68 -6.46
C GLY A 171 8.79 -10.13 -6.95
N ASN A 172 7.65 -10.79 -6.87
CA ASN A 172 7.44 -12.19 -7.30
C ASN A 172 8.36 -13.18 -6.55
N LYS A 173 8.72 -12.86 -5.31
CA LYS A 173 9.50 -13.78 -4.47
C LYS A 173 8.55 -14.77 -3.82
N GLU A 174 8.77 -16.06 -4.06
CA GLU A 174 8.02 -17.13 -3.45
C GLU A 174 8.69 -17.59 -2.14
N ARG A 175 7.85 -17.99 -1.19
CA ARG A 175 8.26 -18.69 0.03
C ARG A 175 7.25 -19.75 0.41
N LEU A 176 7.70 -20.82 1.04
CA LEU A 176 6.84 -21.80 1.68
C LEU A 176 6.61 -21.40 3.13
N VAL A 177 5.39 -21.56 3.60
CA VAL A 177 4.99 -21.35 5.00
C VAL A 177 4.34 -22.63 5.50
N TYR A 178 4.85 -23.16 6.62
CA TYR A 178 4.24 -24.31 7.29
C TYR A 178 2.96 -23.91 7.99
N LEU A 179 1.94 -24.72 7.86
CA LEU A 179 0.66 -24.58 8.53
C LEU A 179 0.67 -25.40 9.80
N ASN A 180 0.60 -24.72 10.95
CA ASN A 180 0.44 -25.42 12.22
C ASN A 180 -0.98 -26.01 12.36
N THR A 181 -1.20 -26.82 13.39
CA THR A 181 -2.47 -27.48 13.63
C THR A 181 -3.66 -26.50 13.71
N ALA A 182 -3.46 -25.29 14.23
CA ALA A 182 -4.51 -24.28 14.29
C ALA A 182 -4.91 -23.78 12.89
N CYS A 183 -3.94 -23.59 11.99
CA CYS A 183 -4.20 -23.20 10.61
C CYS A 183 -4.88 -24.33 9.83
N GLN A 184 -4.43 -25.58 10.01
CA GLN A 184 -5.03 -26.76 9.39
C GLN A 184 -6.49 -26.92 9.82
N ALA A 185 -6.78 -26.89 11.12
CA ALA A 185 -8.14 -26.99 11.65
C ALA A 185 -9.05 -25.85 11.15
N ALA A 186 -8.55 -24.60 11.12
CA ALA A 186 -9.30 -23.47 10.60
C ALA A 186 -9.62 -23.63 9.09
N LEU A 187 -8.70 -24.20 8.34
CA LEU A 187 -8.88 -24.49 6.92
C LEU A 187 -9.90 -25.61 6.71
N GLU A 188 -9.81 -26.69 7.47
CA GLU A 188 -10.75 -27.82 7.44
C GLU A 188 -12.18 -27.38 7.73
N HIS A 189 -12.39 -26.45 8.65
CA HIS A 189 -13.72 -25.86 8.93
C HIS A 189 -14.20 -24.94 7.81
N TYR A 190 -13.31 -24.17 7.21
CA TYR A 190 -13.69 -23.21 6.18
C TYR A 190 -13.98 -23.85 4.81
N LEU A 191 -13.20 -24.83 4.37
CA LEU A 191 -13.33 -25.38 3.02
C LEU A 191 -14.71 -25.94 2.69
N PRO A 192 -15.39 -26.72 3.59
CA PRO A 192 -16.76 -27.17 3.34
C PRO A 192 -17.75 -26.01 3.24
N ALA A 193 -17.64 -25.02 4.12
CA ALA A 193 -18.51 -23.85 4.10
C ALA A 193 -18.31 -23.01 2.81
N ARG A 194 -17.07 -22.93 2.30
CA ARG A 194 -16.76 -22.32 1.01
C ARG A 194 -17.38 -23.11 -0.14
N ALA A 195 -17.26 -24.43 -0.14
CA ALA A 195 -17.77 -25.30 -1.20
C ALA A 195 -19.32 -25.28 -1.26
N ALA A 196 -19.99 -25.06 -0.16
CA ALA A 196 -21.45 -24.98 -0.06
C ALA A 196 -22.03 -23.66 -0.62
N LEU A 197 -21.21 -22.71 -1.05
CA LEU A 197 -21.68 -21.45 -1.64
C LEU A 197 -22.29 -21.68 -3.03
N ASN A 198 -23.60 -21.46 -3.18
CA ASN A 198 -24.33 -21.62 -4.45
C ASN A 198 -23.92 -20.60 -5.53
N ASN A 199 -23.28 -19.49 -5.14
CA ASN A 199 -22.90 -18.40 -6.03
C ASN A 199 -21.38 -18.32 -6.26
N LEU A 200 -20.62 -19.39 -6.06
CA LEU A 200 -19.17 -19.42 -6.18
C LEU A 200 -18.74 -19.13 -7.63
N ARG A 201 -18.08 -17.98 -7.85
CA ARG A 201 -17.58 -17.53 -9.15
C ARG A 201 -16.08 -17.71 -9.33
N ASP A 202 -15.28 -17.42 -8.28
CA ASP A 202 -13.84 -17.66 -8.31
C ASP A 202 -13.56 -19.01 -7.63
N LYS A 203 -13.39 -20.05 -8.47
CA LYS A 203 -13.16 -21.42 -8.00
C LYS A 203 -11.74 -21.62 -7.46
N GLU A 204 -10.78 -20.81 -7.87
CA GLU A 204 -9.38 -20.93 -7.49
C GLU A 204 -9.08 -20.23 -6.17
N ALA A 205 -9.66 -19.04 -5.94
CA ALA A 205 -9.38 -18.25 -4.75
C ALA A 205 -9.68 -19.00 -3.47
N LEU A 206 -8.76 -19.01 -2.51
CA LEU A 206 -9.01 -19.55 -1.19
C LEU A 206 -10.13 -18.76 -0.51
N PHE A 207 -9.98 -17.45 -0.34
CA PHE A 207 -10.93 -16.60 0.37
C PHE A 207 -11.88 -15.88 -0.58
N VAL A 208 -13.16 -16.14 -0.43
CA VAL A 208 -14.23 -15.61 -1.30
C VAL A 208 -15.31 -14.86 -0.51
N SER A 209 -15.98 -13.96 -1.18
CA SER A 209 -17.11 -13.21 -0.64
C SER A 209 -18.36 -14.07 -0.65
N LYS A 210 -19.04 -14.22 0.50
CA LYS A 210 -20.35 -14.90 0.60
C LYS A 210 -21.39 -14.25 -0.34
N LYS A 211 -21.37 -12.92 -0.45
CA LYS A 211 -22.34 -12.17 -1.27
C LYS A 211 -22.12 -12.32 -2.77
N THR A 212 -20.86 -12.34 -3.23
CA THR A 212 -20.55 -12.26 -4.67
C THR A 212 -19.92 -13.52 -5.25
N GLY A 213 -19.45 -14.44 -4.42
CA GLY A 213 -18.70 -15.64 -4.82
C GLY A 213 -17.33 -15.36 -5.44
N ARG A 214 -16.88 -14.09 -5.45
CA ARG A 214 -15.59 -13.68 -6.00
C ARG A 214 -14.53 -13.60 -4.90
N ARG A 215 -13.27 -13.62 -5.29
CA ARG A 215 -12.10 -13.38 -4.42
C ARG A 215 -12.30 -12.14 -3.53
N LEU A 216 -11.91 -12.23 -2.26
CA LEU A 216 -11.92 -11.08 -1.36
C LEU A 216 -10.95 -9.99 -1.82
N THR A 217 -11.37 -8.75 -1.67
CA THR A 217 -10.51 -7.58 -1.83
C THR A 217 -9.77 -7.25 -0.54
N ALA A 218 -8.62 -6.58 -0.64
CA ALA A 218 -7.87 -6.10 0.51
C ALA A 218 -8.76 -5.28 1.47
N ARG A 219 -9.55 -4.36 0.93
CA ARG A 219 -10.48 -3.52 1.71
C ARG A 219 -11.50 -4.36 2.51
N ARG A 220 -12.01 -5.45 1.92
CA ARG A 220 -12.97 -6.30 2.65
C ARG A 220 -12.30 -7.05 3.80
N VAL A 221 -11.07 -7.53 3.59
CA VAL A 221 -10.30 -8.17 4.68
C VAL A 221 -9.97 -7.16 5.79
N GLU A 222 -9.58 -5.92 5.44
CA GLU A 222 -9.38 -4.84 6.43
C GLU A 222 -10.65 -4.59 7.26
N GLN A 223 -11.84 -4.57 6.64
CA GLN A 223 -13.11 -4.45 7.34
C GLN A 223 -13.39 -5.64 8.27
N ILE A 224 -13.11 -6.87 7.83
CA ILE A 224 -13.25 -8.08 8.66
C ILE A 224 -12.39 -7.95 9.92
N VAL A 225 -11.11 -7.61 9.76
CA VAL A 225 -10.18 -7.43 10.88
C VAL A 225 -10.59 -6.30 11.82
N ALA A 226 -11.14 -5.20 11.27
CA ALA A 226 -11.58 -4.06 12.08
C ALA A 226 -12.86 -4.34 12.90
N ASN A 227 -13.66 -5.32 12.49
CA ASN A 227 -14.91 -5.69 13.15
C ASN A 227 -14.73 -6.82 14.19
N CYS A 228 -13.52 -7.34 14.35
CA CYS A 228 -13.15 -8.30 15.38
C CYS A 228 -12.60 -7.59 16.63
#